data_a9f1adfd37392e85705b03f7cffc9182
#
_entry.id   a9f1adfd37392e85705b03f7cffc9182
#
_cell.length_a   1.000
_cell.length_b   1.000
_cell.length_c   1.000
_cell.angle_alpha   90.00
_cell.angle_beta   90.00
_cell.angle_gamma   90.00
#
_symmetry.space_group_name_H-M   'P 1'
#
loop_
_entity.id
_entity.type
_entity.pdbx_description
1 polymer ?
#
loop_
_entity_poly.entity_id
_entity_poly.type
_entity_poly.pdbx_seq_one_letter_code
_entity_poly.pdbx_strand_id
1 'polypeptide(L)'
;RSQGAKVTAIFSTFQRNPRGIVVHQDSAYASLESLWKSSATVMGENGLAFIKWLNQEYGGKDLSFVPYTGSLAPFIAKKVDAMQCFATAEAVQLELDGVANQVFLVADTGYNPYVAVIAVNDTFLKQHPEKVDAFVHALRRGWDSYLKSPLKTNRHMHGLNPDMTMEVLEKSSARLPDFVESSETKQQAIGWMTSQRWETLLKQLVELGQIDRQAGDQIGTCFFNPPLESESPAGE
;
A
#
# COMPACT_ATOMS: atom_id res chain seq x y z
N ARG A 1 17.86 1.33 -0.95
CA ARG A 1 18.97 0.67 -1.63
C ARG A 1 19.66 1.58 -2.63
N SER A 2 18.95 2.30 -3.48
CA SER A 2 19.56 3.23 -4.45
C SER A 2 20.52 4.25 -3.83
N GLN A 3 20.35 4.56 -2.55
CA GLN A 3 21.23 5.43 -1.76
C GLN A 3 22.18 4.66 -0.84
N GLY A 4 22.48 3.39 -1.13
CA GLY A 4 23.45 2.57 -0.40
C GLY A 4 22.93 1.81 0.81
N ALA A 5 21.62 1.90 1.13
CA ALA A 5 21.09 1.13 2.25
C ALA A 5 21.17 -0.38 1.99
N LYS A 6 21.81 -1.11 2.94
CA LYS A 6 22.00 -2.57 2.89
C LYS A 6 20.82 -3.26 3.56
N VAL A 7 19.70 -3.33 2.84
CA VAL A 7 18.45 -3.94 3.31
C VAL A 7 17.83 -4.82 2.22
N THR A 8 17.14 -5.87 2.63
CA THR A 8 16.41 -6.79 1.75
C THR A 8 14.96 -6.86 2.21
N ALA A 9 14.03 -6.70 1.29
CA ALA A 9 12.61 -6.91 1.55
C ALA A 9 12.33 -8.39 1.78
N ILE A 10 11.56 -8.72 2.83
CA ILE A 10 11.28 -10.11 3.22
C ILE A 10 9.77 -10.42 3.27
N PHE A 11 8.92 -9.41 3.16
CA PHE A 11 7.47 -9.54 3.20
C PHE A 11 6.82 -8.28 2.64
N SER A 12 5.73 -8.42 1.90
CA SER A 12 4.89 -7.29 1.50
C SER A 12 3.44 -7.54 1.86
N THR A 13 2.89 -6.73 2.76
CA THR A 13 1.51 -6.88 3.20
C THR A 13 0.53 -6.71 2.03
N PHE A 14 0.62 -5.60 1.32
CA PHE A 14 -0.34 -5.29 0.27
C PHE A 14 0.12 -5.76 -1.11
N GLN A 15 -0.67 -6.63 -1.69
CA GLN A 15 -0.51 -7.12 -3.06
C GLN A 15 -1.15 -6.18 -4.07
N ARG A 16 -2.25 -5.53 -3.74
CA ARG A 16 -2.78 -4.38 -4.46
C ARG A 16 -2.54 -3.15 -3.60
N ASN A 17 -1.93 -2.12 -4.17
CA ASN A 17 -1.64 -0.89 -3.43
C ASN A 17 -2.96 -0.18 -3.08
N PRO A 18 -3.29 0.01 -1.80
CA PRO A 18 -4.52 0.67 -1.38
C PRO A 18 -4.49 2.19 -1.53
N ARG A 19 -3.37 2.76 -1.99
CA ARG A 19 -3.25 4.20 -2.23
C ARG A 19 -4.14 4.63 -3.38
N GLY A 20 -4.91 5.67 -3.13
CA GLY A 20 -5.80 6.26 -4.11
C GLY A 20 -5.95 7.76 -3.92
N ILE A 21 -6.79 8.31 -4.77
CA ILE A 21 -7.33 9.66 -4.66
C ILE A 21 -8.82 9.54 -4.41
N VAL A 22 -9.29 10.10 -3.31
CA VAL A 22 -10.70 10.14 -2.96
C VAL A 22 -11.31 11.46 -3.45
N VAL A 23 -12.51 11.36 -4.00
CA VAL A 23 -13.36 12.48 -4.42
C VAL A 23 -14.75 12.35 -3.77
N HIS A 24 -15.51 13.42 -3.68
CA HIS A 24 -16.91 13.34 -3.29
C HIS A 24 -17.71 12.53 -4.32
N GLN A 25 -18.66 11.72 -3.87
CA GLN A 25 -19.50 10.88 -4.74
C GLN A 25 -20.30 11.70 -5.77
N ASP A 26 -20.66 12.94 -5.41
CA ASP A 26 -21.39 13.89 -6.26
C ASP A 26 -20.46 14.78 -7.12
N SER A 27 -19.16 14.51 -7.12
CA SER A 27 -18.23 15.27 -7.96
C SER A 27 -18.37 14.95 -9.45
N ALA A 28 -17.92 15.87 -10.30
CA ALA A 28 -17.93 15.67 -11.75
C ALA A 28 -16.83 14.72 -12.26
N TYR A 29 -15.96 14.22 -11.37
CA TYR A 29 -14.82 13.39 -11.75
C TYR A 29 -15.21 11.92 -11.81
N ALA A 30 -15.22 11.37 -13.04
CA ALA A 30 -15.53 9.96 -13.28
C ALA A 30 -14.30 9.03 -13.24
N SER A 31 -13.09 9.58 -13.25
CA SER A 31 -11.83 8.82 -13.26
C SER A 31 -10.64 9.68 -12.80
N LEU A 32 -9.50 9.03 -12.49
CA LEU A 32 -8.24 9.76 -12.27
C LEU A 32 -7.85 10.62 -13.46
N GLU A 33 -8.06 10.15 -14.67
CA GLU A 33 -7.75 10.91 -15.88
C GLU A 33 -8.57 12.21 -15.95
N SER A 34 -9.90 12.13 -15.72
CA SER A 34 -10.78 13.31 -15.74
C SER A 34 -10.41 14.32 -14.65
N LEU A 35 -10.05 13.83 -13.45
CA LEU A 35 -9.57 14.68 -12.36
C LEU A 35 -8.23 15.33 -12.72
N TRP A 36 -7.27 14.56 -13.24
CA TRP A 36 -5.91 15.05 -13.54
C TRP A 36 -5.86 16.05 -14.67
N LYS A 37 -6.82 16.01 -15.61
CA LYS A 37 -6.98 16.97 -16.71
C LYS A 37 -7.81 18.20 -16.35
N SER A 38 -8.20 18.36 -15.09
CA SER A 38 -8.98 19.50 -14.59
C SER A 38 -8.12 20.53 -13.86
N SER A 39 -8.75 21.61 -13.39
CA SER A 39 -8.15 22.61 -12.51
C SER A 39 -8.46 22.35 -11.02
N ALA A 40 -8.64 21.08 -10.64
CA ALA A 40 -8.98 20.69 -9.29
C ALA A 40 -7.89 21.02 -8.27
N THR A 41 -8.32 21.26 -7.04
CA THR A 41 -7.41 21.34 -5.88
C THR A 41 -7.32 19.98 -5.21
N VAL A 42 -6.13 19.39 -5.21
CA VAL A 42 -5.84 18.09 -4.63
C VAL A 42 -5.05 18.26 -3.32
N MET A 43 -5.57 17.74 -2.23
CA MET A 43 -4.84 17.67 -0.97
C MET A 43 -3.96 16.41 -0.96
N GLY A 44 -2.65 16.62 -0.99
CA GLY A 44 -1.70 15.50 -1.09
C GLY A 44 -0.25 15.96 -0.94
N GLU A 45 0.65 14.99 -0.85
CA GLU A 45 2.09 15.23 -0.80
C GLU A 45 2.65 15.32 -2.23
N ASN A 46 2.81 16.52 -2.72
CA ASN A 46 3.40 16.75 -4.04
C ASN A 46 4.85 16.22 -4.06
N GLY A 47 5.22 15.56 -5.15
CA GLY A 47 6.58 14.99 -5.33
C GLY A 47 6.70 13.49 -5.00
N LEU A 48 5.68 12.86 -4.45
CA LEU A 48 5.64 11.41 -4.32
C LEU A 48 5.64 10.73 -5.70
N ALA A 49 6.27 9.56 -5.78
CA ALA A 49 6.44 8.83 -7.03
C ALA A 49 5.11 8.57 -7.77
N PHE A 50 4.02 8.27 -7.03
CA PHE A 50 2.72 8.06 -7.65
C PHE A 50 2.12 9.35 -8.25
N ILE A 51 2.38 10.52 -7.66
CA ILE A 51 1.96 11.82 -8.24
C ILE A 51 2.73 12.07 -9.53
N LYS A 52 4.04 11.81 -9.55
CA LYS A 52 4.85 11.93 -10.77
C LYS A 52 4.37 10.97 -11.86
N TRP A 53 4.01 9.75 -11.49
CA TRP A 53 3.40 8.77 -12.39
C TRP A 53 2.11 9.33 -13.01
N LEU A 54 1.17 9.79 -12.19
CA LEU A 54 -0.09 10.34 -12.67
C LEU A 54 0.12 11.60 -13.55
N ASN A 55 1.10 12.43 -13.21
CA ASN A 55 1.46 13.59 -14.06
C ASN A 55 2.04 13.16 -15.42
N GLN A 56 2.81 12.07 -15.46
CA GLN A 56 3.34 11.53 -16.71
C GLN A 56 2.22 10.93 -17.56
N GLU A 57 1.29 10.18 -16.94
CA GLU A 57 0.19 9.53 -17.65
C GLU A 57 -0.88 10.51 -18.14
N TYR A 58 -1.23 11.52 -17.33
CA TYR A 58 -2.40 12.37 -17.59
C TYR A 58 -2.11 13.85 -17.74
N GLY A 59 -0.89 14.30 -17.43
CA GLY A 59 -0.44 15.68 -17.55
C GLY A 59 -0.50 16.47 -16.25
N GLY A 60 -1.68 16.78 -15.71
CA GLY A 60 -1.85 17.43 -14.41
C GLY A 60 -1.28 18.86 -14.27
N LYS A 61 -1.12 19.60 -15.36
CA LYS A 61 -0.48 20.93 -15.35
C LYS A 61 -1.31 21.99 -14.64
N ASP A 62 -2.63 21.84 -14.67
CA ASP A 62 -3.58 22.81 -14.14
C ASP A 62 -4.06 22.46 -12.72
N LEU A 63 -3.62 21.31 -12.18
CA LEU A 63 -3.93 20.93 -10.79
C LEU A 63 -3.23 21.84 -9.80
N SER A 64 -3.95 22.18 -8.74
CA SER A 64 -3.39 22.82 -7.56
C SER A 64 -3.18 21.79 -6.45
N PHE A 65 -2.00 21.76 -5.82
CA PHE A 65 -1.72 20.88 -4.69
C PHE A 65 -1.67 21.67 -3.39
N VAL A 66 -2.38 21.18 -2.37
CA VAL A 66 -2.26 21.64 -0.99
C VAL A 66 -1.74 20.52 -0.10
N PRO A 67 -0.92 20.83 0.93
CA PRO A 67 -0.32 19.81 1.78
C PRO A 67 -1.36 18.96 2.51
N TYR A 68 -1.14 17.64 2.55
CA TYR A 68 -1.90 16.73 3.40
C TYR A 68 -1.31 16.73 4.82
N THR A 69 -2.13 17.13 5.81
CA THR A 69 -1.72 17.27 7.21
C THR A 69 -2.26 16.16 8.11
N GLY A 70 -2.84 15.09 7.53
CA GLY A 70 -3.53 14.04 8.28
C GLY A 70 -4.98 14.36 8.64
N SER A 71 -5.44 15.60 8.41
CA SER A 71 -6.82 16.01 8.68
C SER A 71 -7.72 15.80 7.48
N LEU A 72 -8.90 15.21 7.68
CA LEU A 72 -9.96 15.07 6.66
C LEU A 72 -10.84 16.32 6.54
N ALA A 73 -10.79 17.23 7.51
CA ALA A 73 -11.67 18.39 7.61
C ALA A 73 -11.73 19.28 6.35
N PRO A 74 -10.60 19.59 5.65
CA PRO A 74 -10.68 20.37 4.42
C PRO A 74 -11.47 19.67 3.30
N PHE A 75 -11.36 18.34 3.19
CA PHE A 75 -12.10 17.54 2.22
C PHE A 75 -13.58 17.49 2.61
N ILE A 76 -13.92 17.20 3.86
CA ILE A 76 -15.29 17.17 4.38
C ILE A 76 -16.00 18.51 4.14
N ALA A 77 -15.29 19.62 4.37
CA ALA A 77 -15.81 20.98 4.15
C ALA A 77 -15.80 21.42 2.67
N LYS A 78 -15.50 20.52 1.71
CA LYS A 78 -15.41 20.82 0.27
C LYS A 78 -14.48 22.01 -0.05
N LYS A 79 -13.39 22.17 0.73
CA LYS A 79 -12.34 23.18 0.47
C LYS A 79 -11.29 22.70 -0.53
N VAL A 80 -11.28 21.40 -0.79
CA VAL A 80 -10.49 20.73 -1.79
C VAL A 80 -11.38 19.77 -2.58
N ASP A 81 -11.08 19.56 -3.85
CA ASP A 81 -11.88 18.70 -4.73
C ASP A 81 -11.56 17.22 -4.53
N ALA A 82 -10.32 16.94 -4.20
CA ALA A 82 -9.81 15.58 -4.05
C ALA A 82 -8.74 15.51 -2.96
N MET A 83 -8.49 14.30 -2.45
CA MET A 83 -7.50 14.07 -1.41
C MET A 83 -6.80 12.72 -1.63
N GLN A 84 -5.49 12.66 -1.36
CA GLN A 84 -4.81 11.37 -1.26
C GLN A 84 -5.38 10.56 -0.08
N CYS A 85 -5.49 9.25 -0.26
CA CYS A 85 -5.99 8.36 0.78
C CYS A 85 -5.43 6.94 0.64
N PHE A 86 -5.64 6.14 1.68
CA PHE A 86 -5.73 4.70 1.56
C PHE A 86 -7.21 4.29 1.56
N ALA A 87 -7.60 3.45 0.60
CA ALA A 87 -8.97 2.93 0.50
C ALA A 87 -9.42 2.16 1.76
N THR A 88 -8.45 1.67 2.53
CA THR A 88 -8.65 0.93 3.79
C THR A 88 -8.59 1.79 5.04
N ALA A 89 -8.38 3.10 4.93
CA ALA A 89 -8.24 4.02 6.07
C ALA A 89 -9.09 5.28 5.87
N GLU A 90 -8.55 6.35 5.27
CA GLU A 90 -9.23 7.64 5.15
C GLU A 90 -10.60 7.52 4.46
N ALA A 91 -10.71 6.69 3.42
CA ALA A 91 -11.99 6.49 2.74
C ALA A 91 -13.04 5.82 3.64
N VAL A 92 -12.60 4.91 4.52
CA VAL A 92 -13.46 4.28 5.53
C VAL A 92 -13.94 5.31 6.55
N GLN A 93 -13.02 6.14 7.05
CA GLN A 93 -13.38 7.19 8.00
C GLN A 93 -14.39 8.17 7.41
N LEU A 94 -14.17 8.63 6.17
CA LEU A 94 -15.12 9.53 5.47
C LEU A 94 -16.51 8.93 5.36
N GLU A 95 -16.61 7.63 5.03
CA GLU A 95 -17.92 6.96 4.98
C GLU A 95 -18.60 6.91 6.35
N LEU A 96 -17.84 6.67 7.43
CA LEU A 96 -18.39 6.66 8.79
C LEU A 96 -18.82 8.07 9.25
N ASP A 97 -18.11 9.09 8.78
CA ASP A 97 -18.46 10.50 9.00
C ASP A 97 -19.66 10.96 8.12
N GLY A 98 -20.28 10.05 7.37
CA GLY A 98 -21.42 10.33 6.51
C GLY A 98 -21.06 11.05 5.20
N VAL A 99 -19.78 11.07 4.83
CA VAL A 99 -19.32 11.70 3.59
C VAL A 99 -19.26 10.65 2.47
N ALA A 100 -20.29 10.68 1.61
CA ALA A 100 -20.32 9.81 0.43
C ALA A 100 -19.14 10.14 -0.49
N ASN A 101 -18.31 9.13 -0.79
CA ASN A 101 -17.08 9.30 -1.51
C ASN A 101 -16.83 8.18 -2.51
N GLN A 102 -15.93 8.44 -3.48
CA GLN A 102 -15.40 7.48 -4.44
C GLN A 102 -13.88 7.52 -4.40
N VAL A 103 -13.24 6.35 -4.39
CA VAL A 103 -11.78 6.22 -4.44
C VAL A 103 -11.35 5.73 -5.82
N PHE A 104 -10.45 6.46 -6.44
CA PHE A 104 -9.72 6.01 -7.62
C PHE A 104 -8.36 5.47 -7.19
N LEU A 105 -8.15 4.16 -7.31
CA LEU A 105 -6.88 3.55 -6.93
C LEU A 105 -5.79 3.84 -7.96
N VAL A 106 -4.63 4.25 -7.48
CA VAL A 106 -3.45 4.45 -8.35
C VAL A 106 -2.99 3.12 -8.95
N ALA A 107 -3.19 2.01 -8.25
CA ALA A 107 -2.88 0.68 -8.74
C ALA A 107 -3.55 0.34 -10.08
N ASP A 108 -4.74 0.89 -10.34
CA ASP A 108 -5.53 0.63 -11.56
C ASP A 108 -4.98 1.37 -12.79
N THR A 109 -4.04 2.30 -12.59
CA THR A 109 -3.32 3.00 -13.68
C THR A 109 -2.05 2.26 -14.12
N GLY A 110 -1.78 1.09 -13.55
CA GLY A 110 -0.54 0.33 -13.81
C GLY A 110 0.60 0.65 -12.84
N TYR A 111 0.49 1.67 -11.97
CA TYR A 111 1.46 1.94 -10.92
C TYR A 111 1.06 1.23 -9.62
N ASN A 112 1.50 -0.01 -9.47
CA ASN A 112 1.12 -0.87 -8.35
C ASN A 112 2.36 -1.40 -7.58
N PRO A 113 3.19 -0.53 -6.98
CA PRO A 113 4.31 -0.99 -6.15
C PRO A 113 3.82 -1.75 -4.92
N TYR A 114 4.69 -2.60 -4.36
CA TYR A 114 4.46 -3.18 -3.05
C TYR A 114 4.38 -2.09 -1.97
N VAL A 115 3.47 -2.24 -1.01
CA VAL A 115 3.25 -1.30 0.10
C VAL A 115 3.23 -2.04 1.43
N ALA A 116 3.64 -1.37 2.49
CA ALA A 116 3.89 -1.96 3.81
C ALA A 116 4.88 -3.13 3.71
N VAL A 117 6.02 -2.85 3.08
CA VAL A 117 7.11 -3.80 2.92
C VAL A 117 7.91 -3.87 4.21
N ILE A 118 8.14 -5.09 4.68
CA ILE A 118 9.05 -5.35 5.79
C ILE A 118 10.42 -5.67 5.19
N ALA A 119 11.43 -4.96 5.65
CA ALA A 119 12.81 -5.14 5.23
C ALA A 119 13.72 -5.48 6.40
N VAL A 120 14.73 -6.27 6.16
CA VAL A 120 15.75 -6.67 7.12
C VAL A 120 17.13 -6.20 6.65
N ASN A 121 18.03 -5.93 7.59
CA ASN A 121 19.42 -5.65 7.28
C ASN A 121 20.11 -6.88 6.64
N ASP A 122 20.88 -6.69 5.56
CA ASP A 122 21.50 -7.76 4.80
C ASP A 122 22.47 -8.60 5.65
N THR A 123 23.17 -7.97 6.61
CA THR A 123 24.06 -8.68 7.53
C THR A 123 23.27 -9.58 8.48
N PHE A 124 22.17 -9.07 9.02
CA PHE A 124 21.30 -9.84 9.90
C PHE A 124 20.66 -11.03 9.16
N LEU A 125 20.19 -10.82 7.93
CA LEU A 125 19.64 -11.88 7.09
C LEU A 125 20.65 -13.02 6.87
N LYS A 126 21.92 -12.66 6.61
CA LYS A 126 23.00 -13.64 6.39
C LYS A 126 23.39 -14.40 7.66
N GLN A 127 23.40 -13.72 8.81
CA GLN A 127 23.83 -14.30 10.09
C GLN A 127 22.72 -15.07 10.80
N HIS A 128 21.46 -14.74 10.55
CA HIS A 128 20.30 -15.28 11.27
C HIS A 128 19.13 -15.60 10.32
N PRO A 129 19.37 -16.37 9.22
CA PRO A 129 18.29 -16.67 8.26
C PRO A 129 17.12 -17.38 8.95
N GLU A 130 17.40 -18.27 9.91
CA GLU A 130 16.39 -19.00 10.68
C GLU A 130 15.45 -18.08 11.48
N LYS A 131 15.96 -16.96 11.98
CA LYS A 131 15.13 -15.97 12.70
C LYS A 131 14.25 -15.19 11.73
N VAL A 132 14.78 -14.88 10.54
CA VAL A 132 14.00 -14.20 9.49
C VAL A 132 12.89 -15.12 9.00
N ASP A 133 13.18 -16.39 8.77
CA ASP A 133 12.20 -17.40 8.38
C ASP A 133 11.11 -17.52 9.45
N ALA A 134 11.46 -17.72 10.72
CA ALA A 134 10.52 -17.81 11.82
C ALA A 134 9.63 -16.55 11.95
N PHE A 135 10.23 -15.37 11.77
CA PHE A 135 9.49 -14.10 11.80
C PHE A 135 8.47 -14.00 10.66
N VAL A 136 8.88 -14.32 9.42
CA VAL A 136 7.96 -14.26 8.27
C VAL A 136 6.85 -15.31 8.39
N HIS A 137 7.16 -16.51 8.89
CA HIS A 137 6.15 -17.53 9.18
C HIS A 137 5.15 -17.04 10.23
N ALA A 138 5.62 -16.37 11.29
CA ALA A 138 4.73 -15.78 12.29
C ALA A 138 3.84 -14.67 11.69
N LEU A 139 4.39 -13.83 10.81
CA LEU A 139 3.60 -12.82 10.09
C LEU A 139 2.52 -13.46 9.19
N ARG A 140 2.87 -14.49 8.43
CA ARG A 140 1.91 -15.22 7.58
C ARG A 140 0.76 -15.77 8.40
N ARG A 141 1.05 -16.46 9.51
CA ARG A 141 0.01 -16.99 10.43
C ARG A 141 -0.82 -15.87 11.07
N GLY A 142 -0.16 -14.77 11.46
CA GLY A 142 -0.84 -13.60 12.01
C GLY A 142 -1.84 -12.97 11.04
N TRP A 143 -1.41 -12.75 9.80
CA TRP A 143 -2.26 -12.20 8.74
C TRP A 143 -3.40 -13.16 8.37
N ASP A 144 -3.12 -14.44 8.20
CA ASP A 144 -4.14 -15.44 7.90
C ASP A 144 -5.21 -15.48 9.01
N SER A 145 -4.78 -15.48 10.27
CA SER A 145 -5.69 -15.41 11.43
C SER A 145 -6.50 -14.11 11.45
N TYR A 146 -5.86 -12.97 11.16
CA TYR A 146 -6.52 -11.67 11.19
C TYR A 146 -7.55 -11.53 10.07
N LEU A 147 -7.23 -11.97 8.85
CA LEU A 147 -8.18 -11.94 7.73
C LEU A 147 -9.40 -12.83 7.98
N LYS A 148 -9.21 -13.97 8.62
CA LYS A 148 -10.30 -14.91 8.97
C LYS A 148 -11.15 -14.46 10.15
N SER A 149 -10.54 -13.84 11.15
CA SER A 149 -11.22 -13.48 12.41
C SER A 149 -10.63 -12.20 13.03
N PRO A 150 -10.94 -11.01 12.48
CA PRO A 150 -10.30 -9.76 12.88
C PRO A 150 -10.70 -9.25 14.27
N LEU A 151 -11.86 -9.65 14.81
CA LEU A 151 -12.47 -9.02 15.98
C LEU A 151 -11.56 -8.95 17.21
N LYS A 152 -10.87 -10.06 17.53
CA LYS A 152 -9.96 -10.10 18.70
C LYS A 152 -8.79 -9.12 18.53
N THR A 153 -8.21 -9.06 17.34
CA THR A 153 -7.10 -8.16 17.03
C THR A 153 -7.59 -6.71 16.99
N ASN A 154 -8.77 -6.44 16.42
CA ASN A 154 -9.38 -5.12 16.41
C ASN A 154 -9.59 -4.58 17.84
N ARG A 155 -10.12 -5.40 18.75
CA ARG A 155 -10.26 -5.03 20.17
C ARG A 155 -8.92 -4.70 20.82
N HIS A 156 -7.89 -5.47 20.51
CA HIS A 156 -6.55 -5.21 21.02
C HIS A 156 -5.98 -3.89 20.48
N MET A 157 -6.10 -3.64 19.18
CA MET A 157 -5.67 -2.39 18.56
C MET A 157 -6.40 -1.17 19.13
N HIS A 158 -7.73 -1.26 19.28
CA HIS A 158 -8.53 -0.21 19.91
C HIS A 158 -8.07 0.05 21.37
N GLY A 159 -7.75 -1.01 22.11
CA GLY A 159 -7.23 -0.88 23.48
C GLY A 159 -5.87 -0.18 23.55
N LEU A 160 -5.04 -0.30 22.50
CA LEU A 160 -3.74 0.39 22.40
C LEU A 160 -3.89 1.83 21.88
N ASN A 161 -4.86 2.06 21.03
CA ASN A 161 -5.14 3.38 20.44
C ASN A 161 -6.67 3.59 20.34
N PRO A 162 -7.28 4.22 21.36
CA PRO A 162 -8.72 4.47 21.40
C PRO A 162 -9.26 5.37 20.27
N ASP A 163 -8.41 6.19 19.64
CA ASP A 163 -8.79 7.00 18.50
C ASP A 163 -9.13 6.15 17.27
N MET A 164 -8.61 4.92 17.19
CA MET A 164 -9.05 3.92 16.23
C MET A 164 -10.30 3.22 16.76
N THR A 165 -11.47 3.74 16.41
CA THR A 165 -12.73 3.17 16.88
C THR A 165 -12.95 1.74 16.37
N MET A 166 -13.73 0.94 17.12
CA MET A 166 -14.05 -0.43 16.68
C MET A 166 -14.75 -0.44 15.30
N GLU A 167 -15.60 0.54 15.03
CA GLU A 167 -16.32 0.66 13.77
C GLU A 167 -15.37 0.88 12.58
N VAL A 168 -14.37 1.77 12.74
CA VAL A 168 -13.30 1.98 11.74
C VAL A 168 -12.52 0.69 11.53
N LEU A 169 -12.10 0.02 12.61
CA LEU A 169 -11.31 -1.21 12.53
C LEU A 169 -12.07 -2.35 11.85
N GLU A 170 -13.35 -2.54 12.17
CA GLU A 170 -14.19 -3.57 11.56
C GLU A 170 -14.40 -3.30 10.07
N LYS A 171 -14.74 -2.06 9.71
CA LYS A 171 -14.95 -1.69 8.31
C LYS A 171 -13.66 -1.74 7.49
N SER A 172 -12.53 -1.32 8.08
CA SER A 172 -11.21 -1.41 7.43
C SER A 172 -10.80 -2.86 7.23
N SER A 173 -10.92 -3.70 8.28
CA SER A 173 -10.52 -5.11 8.18
C SER A 173 -11.34 -5.90 7.16
N ALA A 174 -12.62 -5.55 6.97
CA ALA A 174 -13.46 -6.16 5.94
C ALA A 174 -12.97 -5.89 4.49
N ARG A 175 -12.20 -4.83 4.27
CA ARG A 175 -11.62 -4.48 2.96
C ARG A 175 -10.25 -5.11 2.71
N LEU A 176 -9.54 -5.52 3.75
CA LEU A 176 -8.16 -5.99 3.63
C LEU A 176 -7.96 -7.16 2.66
N PRO A 177 -8.86 -8.17 2.56
CA PRO A 177 -8.69 -9.26 1.63
C PRO A 177 -8.46 -8.79 0.18
N ASP A 178 -9.15 -7.75 -0.28
CA ASP A 178 -9.04 -7.21 -1.64
C ASP A 178 -7.65 -6.61 -1.95
N PHE A 179 -6.87 -6.29 -0.92
CA PHE A 179 -5.56 -5.66 -1.03
C PHE A 179 -4.41 -6.57 -0.60
N VAL A 180 -4.66 -7.51 0.30
CA VAL A 180 -3.64 -8.42 0.85
C VAL A 180 -3.54 -9.71 0.03
N GLU A 181 -4.65 -10.18 -0.51
CA GLU A 181 -4.69 -11.41 -1.30
C GLU A 181 -4.50 -11.12 -2.81
N SER A 182 -3.86 -12.05 -3.49
CA SER A 182 -3.71 -12.08 -4.95
C SER A 182 -3.64 -13.52 -5.43
N SER A 183 -3.59 -13.72 -6.76
CA SER A 183 -3.33 -15.05 -7.33
C SER A 183 -2.02 -15.65 -6.83
N GLU A 184 -0.98 -14.85 -6.74
CA GLU A 184 0.34 -15.26 -6.27
C GLU A 184 0.32 -15.66 -4.78
N THR A 185 -0.33 -14.86 -3.92
CA THR A 185 -0.38 -15.18 -2.49
C THR A 185 -1.26 -16.37 -2.18
N LYS A 186 -2.28 -16.65 -3.00
CA LYS A 186 -3.11 -17.87 -2.89
C LYS A 186 -2.36 -19.13 -3.31
N GLN A 187 -1.43 -19.02 -4.26
CA GLN A 187 -0.59 -20.14 -4.71
C GLN A 187 0.62 -20.36 -3.80
N GLN A 188 1.14 -19.31 -3.22
CA GLN A 188 2.36 -19.33 -2.39
C GLN A 188 2.00 -19.09 -0.91
N ALA A 189 2.03 -17.85 -0.47
CA ALA A 189 1.64 -17.43 0.88
C ALA A 189 1.42 -15.91 0.94
N ILE A 190 0.68 -15.44 1.94
CA ILE A 190 0.55 -14.01 2.25
C ILE A 190 1.96 -13.40 2.38
N GLY A 191 2.14 -12.23 1.78
CA GLY A 191 3.40 -11.51 1.80
C GLY A 191 4.42 -11.90 0.73
N TRP A 192 4.09 -12.85 -0.14
CA TRP A 192 4.96 -13.28 -1.24
C TRP A 192 5.20 -12.15 -2.24
N MET A 193 6.45 -12.07 -2.73
CA MET A 193 6.86 -11.06 -3.72
C MET A 193 7.39 -11.74 -4.99
N THR A 194 7.23 -11.08 -6.16
CA THR A 194 7.69 -11.59 -7.45
C THR A 194 8.75 -10.69 -8.07
N SER A 195 9.71 -11.26 -8.77
CA SER A 195 10.74 -10.51 -9.51
C SER A 195 10.11 -9.58 -10.54
N GLN A 196 9.12 -10.08 -11.29
CA GLN A 196 8.44 -9.28 -12.30
C GLN A 196 7.89 -7.95 -11.77
N ARG A 197 7.29 -7.96 -10.57
CA ARG A 197 6.72 -6.75 -9.99
C ARG A 197 7.80 -5.79 -9.50
N TRP A 198 8.91 -6.30 -8.95
CA TRP A 198 10.07 -5.48 -8.61
C TRP A 198 10.73 -4.87 -9.84
N GLU A 199 10.86 -5.63 -10.94
CA GLU A 199 11.38 -5.14 -12.22
C GLU A 199 10.49 -4.05 -12.82
N THR A 200 9.18 -4.24 -12.78
CA THR A 200 8.22 -3.24 -13.22
C THR A 200 8.36 -1.94 -12.43
N LEU A 201 8.42 -2.02 -11.10
CA LEU A 201 8.62 -0.85 -10.24
C LEU A 201 9.93 -0.14 -10.56
N LEU A 202 11.02 -0.90 -10.76
CA LEU A 202 12.32 -0.30 -11.07
C LEU A 202 12.27 0.48 -12.39
N LYS A 203 11.71 -0.11 -13.44
CA LYS A 203 11.54 0.58 -14.73
C LYS A 203 10.77 1.88 -14.56
N GLN A 204 9.64 1.83 -13.86
CA GLN A 204 8.81 3.00 -13.58
C GLN A 204 9.59 4.06 -12.79
N LEU A 205 10.35 3.70 -11.76
CA LEU A 205 11.13 4.65 -10.97
C LEU A 205 12.27 5.28 -11.78
N VAL A 206 12.90 4.54 -12.70
CA VAL A 206 13.92 5.07 -13.63
C VAL A 206 13.26 6.06 -14.61
N GLU A 207 12.13 5.70 -15.20
CA GLU A 207 11.38 6.55 -16.13
C GLU A 207 10.91 7.85 -15.46
N LEU A 208 10.54 7.78 -14.18
CA LEU A 208 10.17 8.94 -13.37
C LEU A 208 11.38 9.75 -12.84
N GLY A 209 12.61 9.36 -13.19
CA GLY A 209 13.83 10.01 -12.69
C GLY A 209 14.02 9.94 -11.18
N GLN A 210 13.46 8.90 -10.53
CA GLN A 210 13.57 8.72 -9.07
C GLN A 210 14.82 7.94 -8.67
N ILE A 211 15.34 7.12 -9.56
CA ILE A 211 16.57 6.33 -9.39
C ILE A 211 17.33 6.27 -10.70
N ASP A 212 18.64 6.07 -10.62
CA ASP A 212 19.51 5.90 -11.78
C ASP A 212 19.36 4.50 -12.40
N ARG A 213 19.57 4.39 -13.71
CA ARG A 213 19.51 3.11 -14.44
C ARG A 213 20.46 2.04 -13.88
N GLN A 214 21.63 2.44 -13.36
CA GLN A 214 22.60 1.53 -12.73
C GLN A 214 22.07 0.85 -11.46
N ALA A 215 21.02 1.39 -10.84
CA ALA A 215 20.33 0.72 -9.73
C ALA A 215 19.63 -0.59 -10.16
N GLY A 216 19.44 -0.80 -11.47
CA GLY A 216 18.76 -1.95 -12.06
C GLY A 216 19.44 -3.30 -11.85
N ASP A 217 20.76 -3.30 -11.75
CA ASP A 217 21.53 -4.54 -11.60
C ASP A 217 21.35 -5.23 -10.24
N GLN A 218 20.60 -4.61 -9.31
CA GLN A 218 20.39 -5.10 -7.96
C GLN A 218 19.02 -5.76 -7.71
N ILE A 219 18.18 -5.94 -8.73
CA ILE A 219 16.82 -6.49 -8.54
C ILE A 219 16.85 -7.87 -7.88
N GLY A 220 17.71 -8.77 -8.34
CA GLY A 220 17.81 -10.13 -7.82
C GLY A 220 18.19 -10.23 -6.34
N THR A 221 18.62 -9.11 -5.73
CA THR A 221 19.02 -9.04 -4.32
C THR A 221 18.18 -8.11 -3.47
N CYS A 222 17.18 -7.41 -4.06
CA CYS A 222 16.38 -6.43 -3.32
C CYS A 222 15.30 -7.06 -2.45
N PHE A 223 14.92 -8.30 -2.72
CA PHE A 223 13.96 -9.05 -1.91
C PHE A 223 14.37 -10.50 -1.74
N PHE A 224 13.82 -11.13 -0.73
CA PHE A 224 13.94 -12.53 -0.41
C PHE A 224 12.60 -13.05 0.08
N ASN A 225 12.13 -14.15 -0.48
CA ASN A 225 10.96 -14.86 0.04
C ASN A 225 11.45 -16.04 0.87
N PRO A 226 11.27 -16.03 2.20
CA PRO A 226 11.53 -17.21 3.01
C PRO A 226 10.73 -18.41 2.52
N PRO A 227 11.29 -19.63 2.61
CA PRO A 227 10.62 -20.86 2.21
C PRO A 227 9.22 -20.97 2.83
N LEU A 228 8.34 -21.72 2.18
CA LEU A 228 7.07 -22.10 2.79
C LEU A 228 7.37 -23.12 3.90
N GLU A 229 6.57 -23.11 4.98
CA GLU A 229 6.63 -24.21 5.95
C GLU A 229 6.36 -25.50 5.17
N SER A 230 7.29 -26.45 5.20
CA SER A 230 7.00 -27.81 4.78
C SER A 230 5.84 -28.27 5.68
N GLU A 231 4.76 -28.77 5.09
CA GLU A 231 3.73 -29.46 5.89
C GLU A 231 4.47 -30.49 6.73
N SER A 232 4.60 -30.21 8.04
CA SER A 232 5.04 -31.22 8.97
C SER A 232 4.02 -32.34 8.86
N PRO A 233 4.43 -33.58 8.60
CA PRO A 233 3.48 -34.68 8.65
C PRO A 233 2.79 -34.59 10.00
N ALA A 234 1.42 -34.57 9.95
CA ALA A 234 0.60 -34.53 11.14
C ALA A 234 1.12 -35.59 12.09
N GLY A 235 1.57 -35.15 13.28
CA GLY A 235 2.15 -36.03 14.26
C GLY A 235 1.22 -37.21 14.54
N GLU A 236 1.78 -38.39 14.44
CA GLU A 236 1.22 -39.65 14.93
C GLU A 236 1.03 -39.59 16.43
#